data_1da62463768bd804451ee004a6c1f5f5
#
_entry.id   1da62463768bd804451ee004a6c1f5f5
#
_cell.length_a   1.000
_cell.length_b   1.000
_cell.length_c   1.000
_cell.angle_alpha   90.00
_cell.angle_beta   90.00
_cell.angle_gamma   90.00
#
_symmetry.space_group_name_H-M   'P 1'
#
loop_
_entity.id
_entity.type
_entity.pdbx_description
1 polymer ?
#
loop_
_entity_poly.entity_id
_entity_poly.type
_entity_poly.pdbx_seq_one_letter_code
_entity_poly.pdbx_strand_id
1 'polypeptide(L)'
;MKQLYTRWGKNLDRDHVLEEYPRPLLMREDYQILNGWWDYAFTIDYKQPQQYEGRILVPFSPETALSGVGRQLKPDEYLWYRRNFDLPGWDREKGQNRILLHFGAVDQSCEVRINGHKVKRHTGGYLPFEVDISRYAQESANELIVAVKDLSDTSYHSKGKQKLNAGGMFYTAQSGIWQTVWLEKVPETYIKEIKTVPDIEKKIIRIKVSSSYSTDKKNVDKLSRNLPIEIKIRKPGLYPDPVVKPSQISTEDMLETAVLAVSDKWIEIPIESISLWNCETPYLYYFEVKLGDDRAISYFAMRKFSLETKVHEEFLRICLNGEVQFQNGVLDQGYWPESLYTPPSDAAMIFDIQEMKKTGFNMVRKHLKIEPQRWYYHCDRLGIVVWQDMVNGGSYYKHWFVTYGATLLSWLRIPMRDVYPRLLSREAKAGRLEFIREMKETIRLLGNHPSIAAWVIFNEGWGQFQTEDMTRIVRRLDPNRLIDQASGWFDQGGGDFSSLHNYFFKLFIRPERERASVLSEFGGYSYREPGHCAKEKLYGYGICKNKKDLEKRFLERWSGVRNLIPQGLSASIYTQWTDVEEEVNGVFTYDREVRKIEPFQ
;
A
#
# COMPACT_ATOMS: atom_id res chain seq x y z
N MET A 1 -6.77 27.43 -11.71
CA MET A 1 -5.97 26.22 -11.92
C MET A 1 -6.63 25.38 -13.02
N LYS A 2 -5.86 24.81 -13.94
CA LYS A 2 -6.40 23.88 -14.94
C LYS A 2 -6.57 22.53 -14.25
N GLN A 3 -7.80 22.00 -14.19
CA GLN A 3 -8.02 20.64 -13.72
C GLN A 3 -7.41 19.66 -14.73
N LEU A 4 -6.44 18.88 -14.29
CA LEU A 4 -5.84 17.82 -15.08
C LEU A 4 -6.62 16.52 -14.90
N TYR A 5 -6.64 15.70 -15.95
CA TYR A 5 -7.21 14.37 -15.95
C TYR A 5 -6.27 13.41 -16.68
N THR A 6 -6.11 12.23 -16.16
CA THR A 6 -5.56 11.12 -16.92
C THR A 6 -6.58 10.66 -17.97
N ARG A 7 -6.13 9.90 -18.97
CA ARG A 7 -7.03 9.28 -19.96
C ARG A 7 -8.08 8.36 -19.32
N TRP A 8 -7.74 7.71 -18.22
CA TRP A 8 -8.68 6.83 -17.47
C TRP A 8 -9.74 7.65 -16.72
N GLY A 9 -9.36 8.74 -16.08
CA GLY A 9 -10.32 9.62 -15.42
C GLY A 9 -11.24 10.36 -16.40
N LYS A 10 -10.74 10.70 -17.61
CA LYS A 10 -11.58 11.27 -18.68
C LYS A 10 -12.65 10.28 -19.17
N ASN A 11 -12.32 9.00 -19.21
CA ASN A 11 -13.15 7.93 -19.77
C ASN A 11 -13.79 7.04 -18.67
N LEU A 12 -13.82 7.52 -17.41
CA LEU A 12 -14.40 6.75 -16.30
C LEU A 12 -15.89 6.49 -16.55
N ASP A 13 -16.26 5.22 -16.56
CA ASP A 13 -17.66 4.82 -16.45
C ASP A 13 -18.12 4.99 -14.99
N ARG A 14 -19.02 5.95 -14.76
CA ARG A 14 -19.47 6.32 -13.42
C ARG A 14 -20.51 5.35 -12.85
N ASP A 15 -21.06 4.48 -13.68
CA ASP A 15 -22.00 3.44 -13.27
C ASP A 15 -21.28 2.12 -12.93
N HIS A 16 -20.02 1.97 -13.38
CA HIS A 16 -19.16 0.79 -13.16
C HIS A 16 -17.77 1.18 -12.62
N VAL A 17 -17.71 1.55 -11.33
CA VAL A 17 -16.52 2.11 -10.70
C VAL A 17 -15.77 1.04 -9.90
N LEU A 18 -14.56 0.66 -10.36
CA LEU A 18 -13.66 -0.27 -9.62
C LEU A 18 -14.40 -1.52 -9.13
N GLU A 19 -15.01 -2.26 -10.06
CA GLU A 19 -15.85 -3.43 -9.77
C GLU A 19 -15.04 -4.73 -9.57
N GLU A 20 -13.72 -4.69 -9.82
CA GLU A 20 -12.84 -5.82 -9.62
C GLU A 20 -12.81 -6.21 -8.14
N TYR A 21 -12.74 -7.53 -7.87
CA TYR A 21 -12.68 -8.00 -6.47
C TYR A 21 -11.49 -7.38 -5.72
N PRO A 22 -11.73 -6.68 -4.59
CA PRO A 22 -10.73 -5.79 -4.00
C PRO A 22 -9.61 -6.50 -3.24
N ARG A 23 -9.76 -7.78 -2.90
CA ARG A 23 -8.88 -8.54 -1.99
C ARG A 23 -8.29 -9.79 -2.65
N PRO A 24 -7.32 -9.66 -3.59
CA PRO A 24 -6.81 -10.77 -4.41
C PRO A 24 -6.17 -11.92 -3.63
N LEU A 25 -5.69 -11.67 -2.41
CA LEU A 25 -5.12 -12.70 -1.53
C LEU A 25 -6.16 -13.53 -0.77
N LEU A 26 -7.45 -13.25 -0.95
CA LEU A 26 -8.55 -14.03 -0.37
C LEU A 26 -9.82 -13.77 -1.19
N MET A 27 -9.87 -14.30 -2.42
CA MET A 27 -10.97 -14.08 -3.36
C MET A 27 -12.14 -15.01 -3.09
N ARG A 28 -13.37 -14.46 -3.16
CA ARG A 28 -14.65 -15.19 -3.12
C ARG A 28 -15.50 -14.84 -4.32
N GLU A 29 -16.42 -15.74 -4.68
CA GLU A 29 -17.38 -15.53 -5.78
C GLU A 29 -18.58 -14.69 -5.36
N ASP A 30 -19.06 -14.88 -4.13
CA ASP A 30 -20.29 -14.24 -3.64
C ASP A 30 -19.96 -12.90 -2.96
N TYR A 31 -19.88 -11.84 -3.79
CA TYR A 31 -19.62 -10.48 -3.33
C TYR A 31 -20.45 -9.46 -4.12
N GLN A 32 -20.65 -8.29 -3.53
CA GLN A 32 -21.32 -7.15 -4.15
C GLN A 32 -20.55 -5.87 -3.90
N ILE A 33 -20.18 -5.18 -4.97
CA ILE A 33 -19.53 -3.86 -4.88
C ILE A 33 -20.60 -2.80 -4.56
N LEU A 34 -20.30 -1.93 -3.60
CA LEU A 34 -21.13 -0.79 -3.22
C LEU A 34 -20.57 0.56 -3.69
N ASN A 35 -19.54 0.56 -4.53
CA ASN A 35 -19.04 1.78 -5.18
C ASN A 35 -20.14 2.44 -6.03
N GLY A 36 -19.87 3.63 -6.53
CA GLY A 36 -20.81 4.40 -7.33
C GLY A 36 -21.43 5.56 -6.56
N TRP A 37 -22.64 5.97 -6.93
CA TRP A 37 -23.26 7.17 -6.38
C TRP A 37 -23.86 6.95 -4.99
N TRP A 38 -23.44 7.78 -4.02
CA TRP A 38 -23.97 7.88 -2.67
C TRP A 38 -24.48 9.29 -2.42
N ASP A 39 -25.46 9.46 -1.52
CA ASP A 39 -25.81 10.80 -1.03
C ASP A 39 -24.75 11.28 -0.03
N TYR A 40 -24.48 12.59 -0.01
CA TYR A 40 -23.56 13.19 0.96
C TYR A 40 -24.09 14.50 1.55
N ALA A 41 -23.60 14.85 2.75
CA ALA A 41 -23.76 16.16 3.36
C ALA A 41 -22.60 16.47 4.31
N PHE A 42 -22.27 17.76 4.44
CA PHE A 42 -21.38 18.25 5.48
C PHE A 42 -22.17 18.85 6.64
N THR A 43 -21.75 18.63 7.87
CA THR A 43 -22.35 19.22 9.08
C THR A 43 -21.27 19.69 10.03
N ILE A 44 -21.55 20.73 10.82
CA ILE A 44 -20.65 21.17 11.88
C ILE A 44 -20.80 20.26 13.12
N ASP A 45 -22.05 19.88 13.43
CA ASP A 45 -22.34 19.03 14.58
C ASP A 45 -22.37 17.55 14.18
N TYR A 46 -22.04 16.67 15.12
CA TYR A 46 -22.21 15.23 14.97
C TYR A 46 -23.69 14.83 15.06
N LYS A 47 -24.46 15.32 14.09
CA LYS A 47 -25.89 15.04 13.95
C LYS A 47 -26.18 14.63 12.52
N GLN A 48 -26.82 13.47 12.35
CA GLN A 48 -27.21 12.99 11.02
C GLN A 48 -28.08 14.03 10.31
N PRO A 49 -27.73 14.42 9.06
CA PRO A 49 -28.50 15.40 8.31
C PRO A 49 -29.89 14.86 7.99
N GLN A 50 -30.90 15.74 8.07
CA GLN A 50 -32.24 15.41 7.58
C GLN A 50 -32.33 15.52 6.07
N GLN A 51 -31.55 16.42 5.46
CA GLN A 51 -31.46 16.62 4.03
C GLN A 51 -29.98 16.49 3.60
N TYR A 52 -29.73 15.75 2.53
CA TYR A 52 -28.42 15.62 1.92
C TYR A 52 -28.21 16.72 0.88
N GLU A 53 -26.95 17.17 0.72
CA GLU A 53 -26.59 18.27 -0.18
C GLU A 53 -26.54 17.84 -1.65
N GLY A 54 -26.25 16.56 -1.92
CA GLY A 54 -26.13 16.04 -3.27
C GLY A 54 -25.64 14.60 -3.30
N ARG A 55 -24.99 14.23 -4.42
CA ARG A 55 -24.45 12.89 -4.63
C ARG A 55 -22.93 12.97 -4.82
N ILE A 56 -22.23 12.00 -4.24
CA ILE A 56 -20.80 11.80 -4.32
C ILE A 56 -20.49 10.45 -4.97
N LEU A 57 -19.51 10.40 -5.87
CA LEU A 57 -19.07 9.15 -6.50
C LEU A 57 -18.02 8.44 -5.62
N VAL A 58 -18.44 7.41 -4.88
CA VAL A 58 -17.54 6.57 -4.06
C VAL A 58 -16.81 5.57 -4.97
N PRO A 59 -15.49 5.34 -4.79
CA PRO A 59 -14.66 5.73 -3.64
C PRO A 59 -13.78 6.97 -3.87
N PHE A 60 -14.24 7.97 -4.55
CA PHE A 60 -13.47 9.21 -4.74
C PHE A 60 -13.74 10.19 -3.61
N SER A 61 -12.65 10.67 -2.98
CA SER A 61 -12.71 11.63 -1.87
C SER A 61 -13.38 12.93 -2.26
N PRO A 62 -14.09 13.63 -1.35
CA PRO A 62 -14.87 14.83 -1.66
C PRO A 62 -14.03 15.97 -2.25
N GLU A 63 -12.73 16.00 -2.01
CA GLU A 63 -11.79 16.99 -2.56
C GLU A 63 -11.55 16.83 -4.06
N THR A 64 -11.88 15.67 -4.61
CA THR A 64 -11.48 15.27 -5.96
C THR A 64 -12.50 15.66 -7.02
N ALA A 65 -12.04 15.84 -8.26
CA ALA A 65 -12.91 16.13 -9.39
C ALA A 65 -13.81 14.93 -9.75
N LEU A 66 -13.29 13.69 -9.62
CA LEU A 66 -14.08 12.50 -9.92
C LEU A 66 -15.22 12.26 -8.94
N SER A 67 -15.10 12.71 -7.70
CA SER A 67 -16.19 12.62 -6.72
C SER A 67 -17.45 13.39 -7.13
N GLY A 68 -17.27 14.45 -7.92
CA GLY A 68 -18.34 15.39 -8.28
C GLY A 68 -18.62 16.48 -7.23
N VAL A 69 -17.87 16.49 -6.11
CA VAL A 69 -18.04 17.46 -5.00
C VAL A 69 -17.03 18.59 -5.08
N GLY A 70 -15.72 18.29 -5.16
CA GLY A 70 -14.65 19.29 -5.29
C GLY A 70 -14.48 20.18 -4.04
N ARG A 71 -14.83 19.67 -2.83
CA ARG A 71 -14.79 20.41 -1.57
C ARG A 71 -13.93 19.69 -0.54
N GLN A 72 -12.99 20.43 0.08
CA GLN A 72 -12.18 19.93 1.18
C GLN A 72 -12.99 19.84 2.48
N LEU A 73 -12.94 18.69 3.17
CA LEU A 73 -13.48 18.51 4.50
C LEU A 73 -12.59 19.28 5.51
N LYS A 74 -13.21 20.10 6.34
CA LYS A 74 -12.50 20.85 7.38
C LYS A 74 -12.45 20.08 8.70
N PRO A 75 -11.42 20.31 9.55
CA PRO A 75 -11.28 19.63 10.84
C PRO A 75 -12.45 19.82 11.82
N ASP A 76 -13.24 20.86 11.69
CA ASP A 76 -14.43 21.16 12.51
C ASP A 76 -15.72 20.58 11.91
N GLU A 77 -15.70 20.04 10.68
CA GLU A 77 -16.84 19.46 9.99
C GLU A 77 -16.92 17.94 10.15
N TYR A 78 -18.09 17.39 9.84
CA TYR A 78 -18.35 15.96 9.60
C TYR A 78 -18.86 15.77 8.20
N LEU A 79 -18.43 14.70 7.52
CA LEU A 79 -18.93 14.27 6.22
C LEU A 79 -19.81 13.04 6.42
N TRP A 80 -21.04 13.13 5.97
CA TRP A 80 -22.03 12.06 6.02
C TRP A 80 -22.22 11.48 4.64
N TYR A 81 -22.21 10.14 4.57
CA TYR A 81 -22.55 9.36 3.40
C TYR A 81 -23.78 8.53 3.66
N ARG A 82 -24.64 8.35 2.63
CA ARG A 82 -25.78 7.44 2.65
C ARG A 82 -25.86 6.64 1.36
N ARG A 83 -26.07 5.32 1.49
CA ARG A 83 -26.28 4.40 0.37
C ARG A 83 -27.39 3.43 0.71
N ASN A 84 -28.33 3.26 -0.22
CA ASN A 84 -29.30 2.17 -0.15
C ASN A 84 -28.81 0.98 -0.98
N PHE A 85 -29.06 -0.24 -0.50
CA PHE A 85 -28.70 -1.46 -1.20
C PHE A 85 -29.64 -2.61 -0.85
N ASP A 86 -29.70 -3.60 -1.75
CA ASP A 86 -30.47 -4.83 -1.58
C ASP A 86 -29.52 -6.03 -1.46
N LEU A 87 -30.01 -7.08 -0.82
CA LEU A 87 -29.34 -8.36 -0.62
C LEU A 87 -30.24 -9.49 -1.15
N PRO A 88 -30.35 -9.68 -2.46
CA PRO A 88 -31.25 -10.67 -3.04
C PRO A 88 -31.00 -12.09 -2.48
N GLY A 89 -32.08 -12.73 -2.03
CA GLY A 89 -32.02 -14.07 -1.44
C GLY A 89 -31.40 -14.13 -0.04
N TRP A 90 -31.18 -12.99 0.62
CA TRP A 90 -30.80 -12.93 2.02
C TRP A 90 -32.02 -13.19 2.91
N ASP A 91 -31.94 -14.26 3.70
CA ASP A 91 -32.94 -14.61 4.67
C ASP A 91 -32.30 -14.79 6.05
N ARG A 92 -32.57 -13.83 6.92
CA ARG A 92 -32.02 -13.81 8.27
C ARG A 92 -32.52 -14.98 9.13
N GLU A 93 -33.72 -15.45 8.92
CA GLU A 93 -34.34 -16.52 9.73
C GLU A 93 -33.73 -17.88 9.40
N LYS A 94 -33.21 -18.07 8.18
CA LYS A 94 -32.50 -19.28 7.80
C LYS A 94 -31.13 -19.42 8.47
N GLY A 95 -30.53 -18.34 8.97
CA GLY A 95 -29.37 -18.35 9.89
C GLY A 95 -28.08 -19.02 9.40
N GLN A 96 -28.01 -19.43 8.13
CA GLN A 96 -26.92 -20.25 7.59
C GLN A 96 -25.71 -19.45 7.08
N ASN A 97 -25.88 -18.13 6.87
CA ASN A 97 -24.84 -17.27 6.29
C ASN A 97 -24.68 -15.97 7.08
N ARG A 98 -23.54 -15.30 6.86
CA ARG A 98 -23.26 -13.96 7.37
C ARG A 98 -23.05 -12.99 6.22
N ILE A 99 -23.36 -11.72 6.43
CA ILE A 99 -23.03 -10.61 5.54
C ILE A 99 -21.92 -9.77 6.17
N LEU A 100 -20.77 -9.76 5.53
CA LEU A 100 -19.63 -8.95 5.94
C LEU A 100 -19.57 -7.69 5.07
N LEU A 101 -19.63 -6.52 5.70
CA LEU A 101 -19.43 -5.23 5.05
C LEU A 101 -17.97 -4.82 5.22
N HIS A 102 -17.31 -4.56 4.11
CA HIS A 102 -15.89 -4.20 4.05
C HIS A 102 -15.70 -2.79 3.53
N PHE A 103 -14.72 -2.10 4.09
CA PHE A 103 -14.18 -0.83 3.60
C PHE A 103 -12.69 -1.01 3.34
N GLY A 104 -12.22 -0.67 2.14
CA GLY A 104 -10.80 -0.71 1.81
C GLY A 104 -10.00 0.34 2.59
N ALA A 105 -10.54 1.57 2.69
CA ALA A 105 -10.02 2.62 3.57
C ALA A 105 -11.03 3.77 3.71
N VAL A 106 -11.04 4.39 4.89
CA VAL A 106 -11.81 5.62 5.18
C VAL A 106 -10.92 6.56 5.99
N ASP A 107 -10.57 7.71 5.43
CA ASP A 107 -9.74 8.71 6.10
C ASP A 107 -10.64 9.73 6.82
N GLN A 108 -10.57 9.88 8.12
CA GLN A 108 -9.62 9.27 9.06
C GLN A 108 -10.35 8.46 10.15
N SER A 109 -11.43 8.96 10.71
CA SER A 109 -12.28 8.33 11.72
C SER A 109 -13.70 8.24 11.24
N CYS A 110 -14.35 7.08 11.39
CA CYS A 110 -15.72 6.94 10.96
C CYS A 110 -16.60 6.14 11.94
N GLU A 111 -17.89 6.38 11.85
CA GLU A 111 -18.94 5.56 12.44
C GLU A 111 -19.84 5.01 11.33
N VAL A 112 -20.05 3.70 11.34
CA VAL A 112 -20.88 2.99 10.36
C VAL A 112 -22.21 2.59 11.01
N ARG A 113 -23.32 2.83 10.31
CA ARG A 113 -24.67 2.44 10.72
C ARG A 113 -25.37 1.67 9.62
N ILE A 114 -26.15 0.65 10.00
CA ILE A 114 -27.01 -0.13 9.14
C ILE A 114 -28.43 -0.06 9.70
N ASN A 115 -29.39 0.37 8.88
CA ASN A 115 -30.82 0.45 9.24
C ASN A 115 -31.04 1.17 10.60
N GLY A 116 -30.34 2.30 10.80
CA GLY A 116 -30.37 3.10 12.03
C GLY A 116 -29.50 2.56 13.18
N HIS A 117 -28.98 1.34 13.10
CA HIS A 117 -28.15 0.74 14.15
C HIS A 117 -26.67 1.02 13.92
N LYS A 118 -25.98 1.50 14.96
CA LYS A 118 -24.54 1.64 14.96
C LYS A 118 -23.86 0.28 15.03
N VAL A 119 -23.05 -0.04 14.02
CA VAL A 119 -22.39 -1.35 13.90
C VAL A 119 -20.88 -1.28 14.11
N LYS A 120 -20.22 -0.16 13.76
CA LYS A 120 -18.76 -0.04 13.86
C LYS A 120 -18.33 1.40 14.12
N ARG A 121 -17.22 1.57 14.86
CA ARG A 121 -16.33 2.74 14.81
C ARG A 121 -14.95 2.30 14.36
N HIS A 122 -14.32 3.11 13.52
CA HIS A 122 -12.96 2.89 13.04
C HIS A 122 -12.16 4.17 13.12
N THR A 123 -10.83 4.05 13.34
CA THR A 123 -9.88 5.15 13.28
C THR A 123 -8.59 4.66 12.63
N GLY A 124 -8.10 5.40 11.66
CA GLY A 124 -6.95 5.12 10.82
C GLY A 124 -7.33 5.20 9.33
N GLY A 125 -6.65 6.09 8.57
CA GLY A 125 -7.05 6.46 7.22
C GLY A 125 -6.60 5.51 6.11
N TYR A 126 -5.77 4.49 6.40
CA TYR A 126 -5.03 3.76 5.36
C TYR A 126 -5.28 2.25 5.32
N LEU A 127 -5.93 1.70 6.33
CA LEU A 127 -6.09 0.25 6.48
C LEU A 127 -7.55 -0.18 6.35
N PRO A 128 -7.80 -1.36 5.76
CA PRO A 128 -9.15 -1.88 5.63
C PRO A 128 -9.74 -2.29 6.98
N PHE A 129 -11.05 -2.27 7.05
CA PHE A 129 -11.80 -2.84 8.15
C PHE A 129 -13.09 -3.50 7.67
N GLU A 130 -13.59 -4.43 8.47
CA GLU A 130 -14.82 -5.16 8.20
C GLU A 130 -15.77 -5.13 9.40
N VAL A 131 -17.05 -5.36 9.13
CA VAL A 131 -18.09 -5.53 10.14
C VAL A 131 -19.14 -6.52 9.67
N ASP A 132 -19.52 -7.46 10.55
CA ASP A 132 -20.64 -8.35 10.35
C ASP A 132 -21.95 -7.57 10.57
N ILE A 133 -22.75 -7.43 9.51
CA ILE A 133 -24.03 -6.70 9.52
C ILE A 133 -25.25 -7.62 9.56
N SER A 134 -25.06 -8.94 9.58
CA SER A 134 -26.12 -9.96 9.46
C SER A 134 -27.30 -9.72 10.42
N ARG A 135 -26.99 -9.24 11.63
CA ARG A 135 -28.03 -8.97 12.64
C ARG A 135 -29.02 -7.89 12.23
N TYR A 136 -28.59 -6.92 11.43
CA TYR A 136 -29.36 -5.73 11.09
C TYR A 136 -29.74 -5.66 9.63
N ALA A 137 -29.14 -6.52 8.79
CA ALA A 137 -29.40 -6.58 7.37
C ALA A 137 -30.79 -7.17 7.07
N GLN A 138 -31.40 -6.70 5.98
CA GLN A 138 -32.67 -7.13 5.42
C GLN A 138 -32.46 -7.55 3.96
N GLU A 139 -33.43 -8.27 3.37
CA GLU A 139 -33.35 -8.68 1.96
C GLU A 139 -33.35 -7.47 1.02
N SER A 140 -34.12 -6.43 1.36
CA SER A 140 -34.24 -5.22 0.54
C SER A 140 -34.28 -3.96 1.38
N ALA A 141 -34.06 -2.82 0.71
CA ALA A 141 -34.11 -1.48 1.28
C ALA A 141 -33.19 -1.24 2.50
N ASN A 142 -32.01 -1.85 2.51
CA ASN A 142 -31.02 -1.54 3.55
C ASN A 142 -30.49 -0.12 3.37
N GLU A 143 -30.36 0.59 4.48
CA GLU A 143 -29.71 1.90 4.53
C GLU A 143 -28.36 1.79 5.23
N LEU A 144 -27.29 2.13 4.50
CA LEU A 144 -25.93 2.28 5.04
C LEU A 144 -25.61 3.75 5.20
N ILE A 145 -25.21 4.15 6.42
CA ILE A 145 -24.75 5.50 6.73
C ILE A 145 -23.32 5.42 7.27
N VAL A 146 -22.46 6.30 6.76
CA VAL A 146 -21.08 6.48 7.24
C VAL A 146 -20.89 7.94 7.60
N ALA A 147 -20.58 8.20 8.88
CA ALA A 147 -20.21 9.53 9.37
C ALA A 147 -18.69 9.60 9.54
N VAL A 148 -18.06 10.55 8.89
CA VAL A 148 -16.60 10.69 8.86
C VAL A 148 -16.18 11.98 9.55
N LYS A 149 -15.07 11.92 10.29
CA LYS A 149 -14.34 13.05 10.86
C LYS A 149 -12.87 12.92 10.46
N ASP A 150 -12.32 13.95 9.87
CA ASP A 150 -10.91 14.00 9.53
C ASP A 150 -10.26 15.27 10.10
N LEU A 151 -9.24 15.10 10.92
CA LEU A 151 -8.43 16.18 11.47
C LEU A 151 -7.23 16.52 10.58
N SER A 152 -6.96 15.70 9.56
CA SER A 152 -5.88 15.85 8.60
C SER A 152 -4.54 16.17 9.28
N ASP A 153 -3.80 17.18 8.82
CA ASP A 153 -2.50 17.56 9.37
C ASP A 153 -2.57 18.41 10.66
N THR A 154 -3.77 18.67 11.20
CA THR A 154 -3.94 19.38 12.49
C THR A 154 -3.82 18.46 13.71
N SER A 155 -3.61 17.15 13.51
CA SER A 155 -3.54 16.16 14.58
C SER A 155 -2.26 15.31 14.52
N TYR A 156 -2.18 14.30 15.41
CA TYR A 156 -1.05 13.37 15.52
C TYR A 156 -1.19 12.10 14.66
N HIS A 157 -2.30 11.94 13.97
CA HIS A 157 -2.62 10.74 13.20
C HIS A 157 -1.66 10.51 12.01
N SER A 158 -1.68 9.30 11.48
CA SER A 158 -0.99 8.97 10.22
C SER A 158 -1.62 9.76 9.08
N LYS A 159 -0.78 10.45 8.28
CA LYS A 159 -1.26 11.36 7.22
C LYS A 159 -0.39 11.37 5.96
N GLY A 160 0.79 10.72 6.00
CA GLY A 160 1.71 10.77 4.87
C GLY A 160 2.15 12.19 4.54
N LYS A 161 2.09 12.56 3.25
CA LYS A 161 2.39 13.92 2.77
C LYS A 161 1.19 14.84 2.65
N GLN A 162 0.06 14.48 3.23
CA GLN A 162 -1.18 15.25 3.16
C GLN A 162 -1.12 16.54 4.01
N LYS A 163 -1.62 17.65 3.44
CA LYS A 163 -1.84 18.91 4.13
C LYS A 163 -3.08 19.63 3.64
N LEU A 164 -3.82 20.28 4.58
CA LEU A 164 -4.95 21.16 4.24
C LEU A 164 -4.50 22.34 3.38
N ASN A 165 -3.35 22.93 3.71
CA ASN A 165 -2.68 23.95 2.91
C ASN A 165 -1.50 23.31 2.17
N ALA A 166 -1.79 22.63 1.06
CA ALA A 166 -0.79 21.95 0.24
C ALA A 166 0.21 22.91 -0.40
N GLY A 167 1.43 22.43 -0.63
CA GLY A 167 2.49 23.15 -1.34
C GLY A 167 3.87 22.58 -1.10
N GLY A 168 4.77 22.80 -2.04
CA GLY A 168 6.11 22.21 -2.04
C GLY A 168 6.03 20.69 -2.15
N MET A 169 6.61 19.97 -1.19
CA MET A 169 6.63 18.51 -1.12
C MET A 169 5.42 17.92 -0.39
N PHE A 170 4.42 18.72 -0.03
CA PHE A 170 3.18 18.29 0.60
C PHE A 170 2.00 18.55 -0.32
N TYR A 171 1.06 17.62 -0.35
CA TYR A 171 0.00 17.57 -1.33
C TYR A 171 -1.38 17.75 -0.69
N THR A 172 -2.38 18.03 -1.52
CA THR A 172 -3.76 18.22 -1.09
C THR A 172 -4.23 17.04 -0.23
N ALA A 173 -4.70 17.36 0.99
CA ALA A 173 -5.30 16.37 1.88
C ALA A 173 -6.61 15.88 1.29
N GLN A 174 -6.85 14.59 1.44
CA GLN A 174 -8.12 13.96 1.13
C GLN A 174 -8.78 13.45 2.40
N SER A 175 -10.06 13.11 2.34
CA SER A 175 -10.85 12.59 3.45
C SER A 175 -11.95 11.65 3.00
N GLY A 176 -12.57 10.97 3.96
CA GLY A 176 -13.69 10.09 3.69
C GLY A 176 -13.33 8.75 3.05
N ILE A 177 -14.29 8.17 2.36
CA ILE A 177 -14.13 6.86 1.70
C ILE A 177 -13.27 7.05 0.44
N TRP A 178 -12.08 6.41 0.40
CA TRP A 178 -11.18 6.52 -0.75
C TRP A 178 -10.71 5.19 -1.34
N GLN A 179 -11.18 4.06 -0.79
CA GLN A 179 -11.05 2.74 -1.38
C GLN A 179 -12.39 2.03 -1.42
N THR A 180 -12.49 1.00 -2.24
CA THR A 180 -13.72 0.23 -2.50
C THR A 180 -14.45 -0.17 -1.22
N VAL A 181 -15.78 -0.08 -1.29
CA VAL A 181 -16.74 -0.62 -0.31
C VAL A 181 -17.44 -1.81 -0.93
N TRP A 182 -17.51 -2.95 -0.21
CA TRP A 182 -18.16 -4.15 -0.75
C TRP A 182 -18.75 -5.03 0.36
N LEU A 183 -19.62 -5.92 -0.05
CA LEU A 183 -20.21 -6.97 0.78
C LEU A 183 -19.69 -8.33 0.36
N GLU A 184 -19.55 -9.23 1.32
CA GLU A 184 -19.34 -10.66 1.09
C GLU A 184 -20.40 -11.45 1.84
N LYS A 185 -21.01 -12.44 1.17
CA LYS A 185 -21.84 -13.43 1.80
C LYS A 185 -21.00 -14.66 2.11
N VAL A 186 -20.89 -15.01 3.37
CA VAL A 186 -20.08 -16.12 3.85
C VAL A 186 -20.89 -17.06 4.74
N PRO A 187 -20.54 -18.37 4.85
CA PRO A 187 -21.14 -19.26 5.81
C PRO A 187 -20.93 -18.78 7.26
N GLU A 188 -21.67 -19.36 8.21
CA GLU A 188 -21.52 -19.06 9.66
C GLU A 188 -20.06 -19.21 10.11
N THR A 189 -19.39 -20.26 9.63
CA THR A 189 -17.94 -20.45 9.81
C THR A 189 -17.25 -20.27 8.49
N TYR A 190 -16.34 -19.30 8.42
CA TYR A 190 -15.65 -18.90 7.20
C TYR A 190 -14.15 -18.71 7.40
N ILE A 191 -13.41 -18.68 6.29
CA ILE A 191 -11.98 -18.39 6.23
C ILE A 191 -11.76 -16.91 6.46
N LYS A 192 -11.11 -16.56 7.57
CA LYS A 192 -10.86 -15.16 7.96
C LYS A 192 -9.56 -14.62 7.43
N GLU A 193 -8.51 -15.42 7.46
CA GLU A 193 -7.16 -15.03 7.05
C GLU A 193 -6.40 -16.24 6.51
N ILE A 194 -5.62 -16.02 5.48
CA ILE A 194 -4.65 -16.98 4.94
C ILE A 194 -3.27 -16.34 5.05
N LYS A 195 -2.31 -17.07 5.62
CA LYS A 195 -0.89 -16.68 5.65
C LYS A 195 -0.05 -17.70 4.90
N THR A 196 0.89 -17.19 4.10
CA THR A 196 1.81 -18.00 3.31
C THR A 196 3.25 -17.61 3.60
N VAL A 197 4.14 -18.59 3.76
CA VAL A 197 5.58 -18.39 3.96
C VAL A 197 6.33 -19.39 3.10
N PRO A 198 6.92 -18.97 1.98
CA PRO A 198 7.74 -19.84 1.14
C PRO A 198 9.10 -20.11 1.78
N ASP A 199 9.60 -21.33 1.60
CA ASP A 199 10.97 -21.74 1.93
C ASP A 199 11.55 -22.44 0.70
N ILE A 200 12.34 -21.71 -0.08
CA ILE A 200 12.90 -22.20 -1.34
C ILE A 200 14.01 -23.25 -1.13
N GLU A 201 14.68 -23.21 0.01
CA GLU A 201 15.76 -24.13 0.35
C GLU A 201 15.21 -25.52 0.70
N LYS A 202 14.14 -25.54 1.51
CA LYS A 202 13.43 -26.79 1.85
C LYS A 202 12.44 -27.22 0.79
N LYS A 203 12.19 -26.39 -0.24
CA LYS A 203 11.19 -26.61 -1.28
C LYS A 203 9.78 -26.82 -0.69
N ILE A 204 9.39 -26.00 0.26
CA ILE A 204 8.07 -26.07 0.89
C ILE A 204 7.38 -24.71 0.87
N ILE A 205 6.06 -24.75 0.87
CA ILE A 205 5.23 -23.61 1.25
C ILE A 205 4.57 -23.91 2.60
N ARG A 206 4.70 -22.99 3.54
CA ARG A 206 3.95 -23.04 4.79
C ARG A 206 2.69 -22.20 4.64
N ILE A 207 1.54 -22.80 4.92
CA ILE A 207 0.24 -22.14 4.86
C ILE A 207 -0.43 -22.23 6.23
N LYS A 208 -1.04 -21.12 6.66
CA LYS A 208 -1.92 -21.11 7.82
C LYS A 208 -3.25 -20.47 7.43
N VAL A 209 -4.33 -21.20 7.64
CA VAL A 209 -5.71 -20.76 7.39
C VAL A 209 -6.37 -20.50 8.74
N SER A 210 -6.77 -19.25 9.01
CA SER A 210 -7.48 -18.90 10.25
C SER A 210 -8.98 -18.83 10.00
N SER A 211 -9.76 -19.49 10.87
CA SER A 211 -11.22 -19.51 10.77
C SER A 211 -11.86 -18.41 11.60
N SER A 212 -13.10 -18.03 11.27
CA SER A 212 -13.93 -17.11 12.07
C SER A 212 -14.25 -17.70 13.46
N TYR A 213 -14.32 -19.02 13.56
CA TYR A 213 -14.63 -19.75 14.79
C TYR A 213 -13.59 -19.55 15.91
N SER A 214 -12.31 -19.40 15.54
CA SER A 214 -11.21 -19.25 16.50
C SER A 214 -11.23 -17.91 17.25
N THR A 215 -12.00 -16.92 16.77
CA THR A 215 -12.03 -15.55 17.30
C THR A 215 -13.15 -15.28 18.29
N ASP A 216 -14.16 -16.16 18.37
CA ASP A 216 -15.29 -16.00 19.28
C ASP A 216 -14.93 -16.46 20.70
N LYS A 217 -14.54 -15.51 21.55
CA LYS A 217 -14.00 -15.76 22.91
C LYS A 217 -15.00 -16.30 23.93
N LYS A 218 -16.29 -16.44 23.60
CA LYS A 218 -17.34 -16.69 24.60
C LYS A 218 -17.71 -18.16 24.85
N ASN A 219 -17.36 -19.10 23.96
CA ASN A 219 -17.81 -20.50 24.07
C ASN A 219 -16.75 -21.48 23.55
N VAL A 220 -15.61 -21.68 24.24
CA VAL A 220 -14.61 -22.57 23.66
C VAL A 220 -14.12 -23.59 24.65
N ASP A 221 -14.61 -24.81 24.52
CA ASP A 221 -13.88 -26.02 24.83
C ASP A 221 -12.61 -26.07 23.94
N LYS A 222 -11.43 -26.17 24.56
CA LYS A 222 -10.12 -26.14 23.87
C LYS A 222 -9.93 -27.17 22.75
N LEU A 223 -10.80 -28.18 22.65
CA LEU A 223 -10.72 -29.29 21.70
C LEU A 223 -11.36 -29.01 20.34
N SER A 224 -12.18 -27.96 20.16
CA SER A 224 -12.98 -27.72 18.96
C SER A 224 -12.40 -26.67 17.98
N ARG A 225 -11.15 -26.24 18.18
CA ARG A 225 -10.55 -25.12 17.40
C ARG A 225 -10.01 -25.49 16.02
N ASN A 226 -9.80 -26.76 15.73
CA ASN A 226 -9.15 -27.21 14.49
C ASN A 226 -10.20 -27.82 13.57
N LEU A 227 -10.71 -27.01 12.65
CA LEU A 227 -11.69 -27.46 11.65
C LEU A 227 -10.98 -28.07 10.45
N PRO A 228 -11.52 -29.15 9.84
CA PRO A 228 -10.94 -29.73 8.65
C PRO A 228 -10.96 -28.73 7.48
N ILE A 229 -9.85 -28.65 6.78
CA ILE A 229 -9.70 -27.85 5.57
C ILE A 229 -9.09 -28.69 4.45
N GLU A 230 -9.44 -28.35 3.23
CA GLU A 230 -8.81 -28.89 2.03
C GLU A 230 -8.07 -27.74 1.32
N ILE A 231 -6.82 -27.99 0.90
CA ILE A 231 -6.00 -27.05 0.15
C ILE A 231 -5.62 -27.70 -1.17
N LYS A 232 -5.92 -27.04 -2.29
CA LYS A 232 -5.55 -27.48 -3.65
C LYS A 232 -4.66 -26.43 -4.29
N ILE A 233 -3.41 -26.78 -4.56
CA ILE A 233 -2.44 -25.89 -5.20
C ILE A 233 -2.41 -26.15 -6.70
N ARG A 234 -2.34 -25.09 -7.50
CA ARG A 234 -2.21 -25.14 -8.96
C ARG A 234 -0.76 -25.08 -9.39
N LYS A 235 -0.48 -25.53 -10.62
CA LYS A 235 0.83 -25.32 -11.25
C LYS A 235 1.14 -23.83 -11.32
N PRO A 236 2.43 -23.45 -11.19
CA PRO A 236 2.83 -22.07 -11.31
C PRO A 236 2.57 -21.55 -12.73
N GLY A 237 2.11 -20.31 -12.82
CA GLY A 237 1.81 -19.65 -14.10
C GLY A 237 2.26 -18.20 -14.12
N LEU A 238 2.36 -17.67 -15.34
CA LEU A 238 2.47 -16.23 -15.61
C LEU A 238 1.09 -15.69 -15.93
N TYR A 239 0.72 -14.59 -15.31
CA TYR A 239 -0.60 -13.98 -15.45
C TYR A 239 -0.46 -12.57 -16.03
N PRO A 240 -0.24 -12.42 -17.36
CA PRO A 240 -0.12 -11.12 -18.01
C PRO A 240 -1.41 -10.29 -17.87
N ASP A 241 -2.57 -10.97 -17.90
CA ASP A 241 -3.85 -10.36 -17.64
C ASP A 241 -4.27 -10.55 -16.17
N PRO A 242 -4.97 -9.55 -15.58
CA PRO A 242 -5.39 -9.65 -14.21
C PRO A 242 -6.53 -10.66 -14.03
N VAL A 243 -6.43 -11.50 -12.99
CA VAL A 243 -7.57 -12.29 -12.51
C VAL A 243 -8.49 -11.37 -11.73
N VAL A 244 -9.72 -11.21 -12.16
CA VAL A 244 -10.73 -10.35 -11.52
C VAL A 244 -11.80 -11.13 -10.77
N LYS A 245 -11.99 -12.42 -11.12
CA LYS A 245 -12.91 -13.35 -10.46
C LYS A 245 -12.28 -14.73 -10.29
N PRO A 246 -12.59 -15.47 -9.22
CA PRO A 246 -12.12 -16.83 -9.00
C PRO A 246 -12.39 -17.81 -10.17
N SER A 247 -13.56 -17.67 -10.82
CA SER A 247 -13.96 -18.50 -11.97
C SER A 247 -13.04 -18.40 -13.20
N GLN A 248 -12.23 -17.33 -13.30
CA GLN A 248 -11.25 -17.18 -14.39
C GLN A 248 -10.01 -18.07 -14.22
N ILE A 249 -9.85 -18.70 -13.06
CA ILE A 249 -8.72 -19.57 -12.78
C ILE A 249 -9.11 -20.99 -13.21
N SER A 250 -8.51 -21.50 -14.31
CA SER A 250 -8.79 -22.82 -14.87
C SER A 250 -8.70 -23.94 -13.83
N THR A 251 -9.60 -24.92 -13.92
CA THR A 251 -9.55 -26.13 -13.10
C THR A 251 -8.61 -27.19 -13.66
N GLU A 252 -8.14 -27.04 -14.90
CA GLU A 252 -7.32 -28.04 -15.61
C GLU A 252 -5.85 -28.05 -15.16
N ASP A 253 -5.36 -26.95 -14.58
CA ASP A 253 -3.96 -26.78 -14.15
C ASP A 253 -3.71 -27.16 -12.68
N MET A 254 -4.52 -28.05 -12.11
CA MET A 254 -4.33 -28.46 -10.70
C MET A 254 -3.05 -29.28 -10.54
N LEU A 255 -2.25 -28.99 -9.51
CA LEU A 255 -1.33 -29.97 -8.97
C LEU A 255 -2.16 -31.12 -8.40
N GLU A 256 -1.74 -32.35 -8.65
CA GLU A 256 -2.47 -33.56 -8.22
C GLU A 256 -2.64 -33.68 -6.67
N THR A 257 -2.05 -32.77 -5.90
CA THR A 257 -1.99 -32.91 -4.45
C THR A 257 -3.03 -32.03 -3.77
N ALA A 258 -4.15 -32.62 -3.41
CA ALA A 258 -5.05 -32.07 -2.41
C ALA A 258 -4.51 -32.41 -1.01
N VAL A 259 -4.28 -31.41 -0.18
CA VAL A 259 -3.83 -31.58 1.20
C VAL A 259 -5.01 -31.42 2.14
N LEU A 260 -5.31 -32.48 2.90
CA LEU A 260 -6.26 -32.45 4.00
C LEU A 260 -5.52 -32.03 5.27
N ALA A 261 -6.00 -30.99 5.92
CA ALA A 261 -5.35 -30.40 7.08
C ALA A 261 -6.39 -29.83 8.07
N VAL A 262 -5.92 -29.02 9.01
CA VAL A 262 -6.81 -28.36 9.98
C VAL A 262 -6.52 -26.86 10.07
N SER A 263 -7.58 -26.06 10.30
CA SER A 263 -7.47 -24.62 10.48
C SER A 263 -6.60 -24.25 11.69
N ASP A 264 -6.15 -23.01 11.72
CA ASP A 264 -5.42 -22.37 12.82
C ASP A 264 -4.04 -22.97 13.16
N LYS A 265 -3.56 -23.91 12.36
CA LYS A 265 -2.20 -24.49 12.43
C LYS A 265 -1.40 -24.17 11.16
N TRP A 266 -0.08 -24.16 11.30
CA TRP A 266 0.83 -24.13 10.16
C TRP A 266 0.89 -25.50 9.49
N ILE A 267 0.78 -25.51 8.17
CA ILE A 267 0.81 -26.69 7.30
C ILE A 267 2.01 -26.53 6.40
N GLU A 268 2.87 -27.52 6.32
CA GLU A 268 4.00 -27.56 5.39
C GLU A 268 3.63 -28.44 4.20
N ILE A 269 3.69 -27.87 3.00
CA ILE A 269 3.33 -28.54 1.75
C ILE A 269 4.58 -28.55 0.85
N PRO A 270 5.11 -29.72 0.49
CA PRO A 270 6.22 -29.84 -0.45
C PRO A 270 5.83 -29.36 -1.86
N ILE A 271 6.76 -28.69 -2.53
CA ILE A 271 6.66 -28.27 -3.94
C ILE A 271 7.79 -28.95 -4.69
N GLU A 272 7.49 -30.02 -5.41
CA GLU A 272 8.50 -30.86 -6.07
C GLU A 272 9.31 -30.10 -7.13
N SER A 273 8.63 -29.36 -8.00
CA SER A 273 9.25 -28.55 -9.04
C SER A 273 8.98 -27.08 -8.77
N ILE A 274 9.99 -26.36 -8.31
CA ILE A 274 9.88 -24.94 -7.98
C ILE A 274 10.09 -24.08 -9.22
N SER A 275 9.11 -23.20 -9.52
CA SER A 275 9.28 -22.05 -10.41
C SER A 275 9.46 -20.79 -9.53
N LEU A 276 10.65 -20.22 -9.57
CA LEU A 276 10.98 -19.07 -8.74
C LEU A 276 10.39 -17.79 -9.33
N TRP A 277 9.85 -16.95 -8.46
CA TRP A 277 9.43 -15.59 -8.79
C TRP A 277 10.64 -14.66 -8.92
N ASN A 278 10.71 -13.90 -10.00
CA ASN A 278 11.65 -12.80 -10.19
C ASN A 278 11.01 -11.71 -11.07
N CYS A 279 11.76 -10.65 -11.40
CA CYS A 279 11.22 -9.53 -12.17
C CYS A 279 10.89 -9.89 -13.63
N GLU A 280 11.56 -10.88 -14.23
CA GLU A 280 11.38 -11.31 -15.62
C GLU A 280 10.33 -12.43 -15.74
N THR A 281 10.33 -13.35 -14.78
CA THR A 281 9.41 -14.48 -14.72
C THR A 281 8.68 -14.55 -13.40
N PRO A 282 7.69 -13.67 -13.18
CA PRO A 282 6.96 -13.55 -11.92
C PRO A 282 5.92 -14.68 -11.75
N TYR A 283 6.38 -15.91 -11.60
CA TYR A 283 5.52 -17.08 -11.42
C TYR A 283 4.71 -16.99 -10.13
N LEU A 284 3.38 -17.15 -10.26
CA LEU A 284 2.44 -17.25 -9.15
C LEU A 284 1.83 -18.64 -9.07
N TYR A 285 1.67 -19.16 -7.86
CA TYR A 285 0.97 -20.39 -7.54
C TYR A 285 -0.38 -20.03 -6.95
N TYR A 286 -1.45 -20.17 -7.73
CA TYR A 286 -2.80 -20.05 -7.18
C TYR A 286 -3.16 -21.31 -6.39
N PHE A 287 -3.95 -21.13 -5.35
CA PHE A 287 -4.47 -22.25 -4.57
C PHE A 287 -5.86 -21.94 -4.04
N GLU A 288 -6.63 -23.00 -3.89
CA GLU A 288 -7.96 -22.98 -3.30
C GLU A 288 -7.91 -23.52 -1.88
N VAL A 289 -8.66 -22.90 -0.99
CA VAL A 289 -8.91 -23.38 0.37
C VAL A 289 -10.42 -23.59 0.52
N LYS A 290 -10.80 -24.77 1.01
CA LYS A 290 -12.18 -25.09 1.40
C LYS A 290 -12.25 -25.34 2.89
N LEU A 291 -13.20 -24.68 3.57
CA LEU A 291 -13.52 -24.84 4.99
C LEU A 291 -15.03 -25.02 5.13
N GLY A 292 -15.50 -26.26 5.28
CA GLY A 292 -16.95 -26.54 5.22
C GLY A 292 -17.55 -26.07 3.90
N ASP A 293 -18.50 -25.13 3.96
CA ASP A 293 -19.14 -24.54 2.79
C ASP A 293 -18.43 -23.28 2.27
N ASP A 294 -17.43 -22.72 3.00
CA ASP A 294 -16.66 -21.58 2.54
C ASP A 294 -15.53 -22.02 1.61
N ARG A 295 -15.36 -21.25 0.54
CA ARG A 295 -14.32 -21.44 -0.47
C ARG A 295 -13.64 -20.12 -0.76
N ALA A 296 -12.31 -20.10 -0.66
CA ALA A 296 -11.51 -18.94 -1.00
C ALA A 296 -10.35 -19.32 -1.91
N ILE A 297 -9.99 -18.42 -2.82
CA ILE A 297 -8.80 -18.55 -3.67
C ILE A 297 -7.79 -17.51 -3.24
N SER A 298 -6.52 -17.95 -3.20
CA SER A 298 -5.37 -17.13 -2.90
C SER A 298 -4.21 -17.49 -3.83
N TYR A 299 -3.09 -16.81 -3.67
CA TYR A 299 -1.85 -17.14 -4.38
C TYR A 299 -0.62 -16.91 -3.49
N PHE A 300 0.49 -17.51 -3.87
CA PHE A 300 1.82 -17.26 -3.33
C PHE A 300 2.87 -17.33 -4.45
N ALA A 301 4.10 -16.98 -4.12
CA ALA A 301 5.24 -17.23 -4.99
C ALA A 301 6.40 -17.83 -4.19
N MET A 302 7.20 -18.66 -4.84
CA MET A 302 8.42 -19.22 -4.30
C MET A 302 9.57 -18.24 -4.56
N ARG A 303 10.03 -17.56 -3.51
CA ARG A 303 11.11 -16.56 -3.60
C ARG A 303 11.76 -16.30 -2.24
N LYS A 304 12.99 -15.78 -2.26
CA LYS A 304 13.73 -15.34 -1.06
C LYS A 304 14.46 -14.03 -1.38
N PHE A 305 14.24 -13.01 -0.54
CA PHE A 305 15.13 -11.85 -0.47
C PHE A 305 16.13 -12.06 0.66
N SER A 306 17.41 -11.76 0.42
CA SER A 306 18.48 -11.90 1.40
C SER A 306 19.55 -10.82 1.23
N LEU A 307 20.40 -10.68 2.24
CA LEU A 307 21.68 -9.98 2.15
C LEU A 307 22.80 -11.01 2.19
N GLU A 308 23.71 -10.96 1.24
CA GLU A 308 24.82 -11.89 1.14
C GLU A 308 26.11 -11.16 0.76
N THR A 309 27.23 -11.59 1.34
CA THR A 309 28.56 -11.19 0.88
C THR A 309 29.00 -12.18 -0.20
N LYS A 310 29.37 -11.69 -1.36
CA LYS A 310 29.87 -12.54 -2.45
C LYS A 310 31.36 -12.78 -2.35
N VAL A 311 31.81 -13.84 -3.00
CA VAL A 311 33.25 -14.19 -3.03
C VAL A 311 34.05 -13.00 -3.56
N HIS A 312 35.07 -12.61 -2.82
CA HIS A 312 35.93 -11.44 -3.08
C HIS A 312 35.33 -10.06 -2.85
N GLU A 313 34.13 -9.96 -2.25
CA GLU A 313 33.55 -8.70 -1.79
C GLU A 313 33.61 -8.59 -0.25
N GLU A 314 33.75 -7.37 0.27
CA GLU A 314 33.76 -7.11 1.73
C GLU A 314 32.45 -6.48 2.23
N PHE A 315 31.47 -6.33 1.35
CA PHE A 315 30.18 -5.68 1.64
C PHE A 315 29.00 -6.58 1.27
N LEU A 316 27.86 -6.31 1.89
CA LEU A 316 26.62 -7.02 1.66
C LEU A 316 25.94 -6.55 0.37
N ARG A 317 25.35 -7.52 -0.36
CA ARG A 317 24.53 -7.31 -1.55
C ARG A 317 23.09 -7.74 -1.30
N ILE A 318 22.15 -7.03 -1.89
CA ILE A 318 20.77 -7.51 -1.97
C ILE A 318 20.72 -8.64 -2.99
N CYS A 319 20.15 -9.77 -2.56
CA CYS A 319 19.96 -10.96 -3.40
C CYS A 319 18.48 -11.30 -3.51
N LEU A 320 18.08 -11.77 -4.68
CA LEU A 320 16.81 -12.44 -4.93
C LEU A 320 17.12 -13.88 -5.33
N ASN A 321 16.59 -14.83 -4.56
CA ASN A 321 16.78 -16.27 -4.79
C ASN A 321 18.28 -16.70 -4.79
N GLY A 322 19.12 -16.03 -3.99
CA GLY A 322 20.56 -16.27 -3.90
C GLY A 322 21.41 -15.55 -4.95
N GLU A 323 20.78 -14.91 -5.95
CA GLU A 323 21.48 -14.15 -6.99
C GLU A 323 21.50 -12.66 -6.67
N VAL A 324 22.63 -11.99 -6.89
CA VAL A 324 22.75 -10.53 -6.71
C VAL A 324 21.78 -9.82 -7.65
N GLN A 325 20.92 -9.02 -7.09
CA GLN A 325 20.00 -8.18 -7.84
C GLN A 325 20.17 -6.72 -7.42
N PHE A 326 20.76 -5.90 -8.28
CA PHE A 326 20.75 -4.46 -8.08
C PHE A 326 19.32 -3.95 -8.20
N GLN A 327 18.80 -3.33 -7.14
CA GLN A 327 17.45 -2.79 -7.13
C GLN A 327 17.48 -1.34 -7.64
N ASN A 328 17.17 -1.19 -8.92
CA ASN A 328 17.03 0.10 -9.58
C ASN A 328 15.59 0.58 -9.46
N GLY A 329 15.35 1.48 -8.51
CA GLY A 329 14.01 1.88 -8.10
C GLY A 329 13.62 3.29 -8.47
N VAL A 330 12.32 3.52 -8.38
CA VAL A 330 11.69 4.84 -8.47
C VAL A 330 10.75 5.07 -7.29
N LEU A 331 10.73 6.29 -6.76
CA LEU A 331 9.82 6.71 -5.69
C LEU A 331 8.43 6.99 -6.27
N ASP A 332 7.39 6.41 -5.69
CA ASP A 332 6.01 6.64 -6.13
C ASP A 332 5.15 7.12 -4.96
N GLN A 333 4.58 8.29 -5.12
CA GLN A 333 3.68 8.93 -4.15
C GLN A 333 2.25 8.38 -4.24
N GLY A 334 1.86 7.78 -5.37
CA GLY A 334 0.54 7.20 -5.58
C GLY A 334 -0.59 8.22 -5.69
N TYR A 335 -0.33 9.40 -6.25
CA TYR A 335 -1.33 10.45 -6.47
C TYR A 335 -1.79 10.52 -7.93
N TRP A 336 -3.07 10.89 -8.10
CA TRP A 336 -3.74 11.08 -9.39
C TRP A 336 -4.34 12.49 -9.45
N PRO A 337 -4.25 13.21 -10.56
CA PRO A 337 -4.65 14.62 -10.61
C PRO A 337 -6.15 14.84 -10.39
N GLU A 338 -7.00 13.89 -10.82
CA GLU A 338 -8.45 13.97 -10.74
C GLU A 338 -9.05 13.27 -9.51
N SER A 339 -8.24 12.45 -8.80
CA SER A 339 -8.75 11.55 -7.75
C SER A 339 -7.85 11.39 -6.52
N LEU A 340 -6.75 12.12 -6.43
CA LEU A 340 -5.76 12.08 -5.34
C LEU A 340 -5.26 10.64 -5.09
N TYR A 341 -5.58 10.02 -3.97
CA TYR A 341 -5.10 8.69 -3.62
C TYR A 341 -5.79 7.54 -4.36
N THR A 342 -7.00 7.75 -4.86
CA THR A 342 -7.76 6.68 -5.51
C THR A 342 -7.37 6.56 -6.97
N PRO A 343 -6.78 5.44 -7.43
CA PRO A 343 -6.54 5.26 -8.86
C PRO A 343 -7.88 5.26 -9.62
N PRO A 344 -7.95 5.91 -10.80
CA PRO A 344 -9.21 6.00 -11.54
C PRO A 344 -9.68 4.66 -12.12
N SER A 345 -8.77 3.69 -12.30
CA SER A 345 -9.10 2.34 -12.75
C SER A 345 -7.96 1.35 -12.45
N ASP A 346 -8.27 0.06 -12.55
CA ASP A 346 -7.27 -1.02 -12.48
C ASP A 346 -6.21 -0.87 -13.59
N ALA A 347 -6.66 -0.50 -14.80
CA ALA A 347 -5.78 -0.27 -15.95
C ALA A 347 -4.78 0.88 -15.73
N ALA A 348 -5.14 1.89 -14.94
CA ALA A 348 -4.24 2.99 -14.59
C ALA A 348 -3.07 2.51 -13.71
N MET A 349 -3.36 1.66 -12.72
CA MET A 349 -2.33 1.03 -11.87
C MET A 349 -1.39 0.13 -12.69
N ILE A 350 -1.96 -0.68 -13.58
CA ILE A 350 -1.21 -1.57 -14.49
C ILE A 350 -0.27 -0.75 -15.38
N PHE A 351 -0.75 0.35 -15.94
CA PHE A 351 0.05 1.23 -16.79
C PHE A 351 1.28 1.77 -16.06
N ASP A 352 1.12 2.34 -14.85
CA ASP A 352 2.24 2.88 -14.09
C ASP A 352 3.31 1.80 -13.85
N ILE A 353 2.92 0.60 -13.42
CA ILE A 353 3.84 -0.52 -13.17
C ILE A 353 4.55 -0.97 -14.45
N GLN A 354 3.82 -1.12 -15.56
CA GLN A 354 4.41 -1.53 -16.83
C GLN A 354 5.38 -0.48 -17.38
N GLU A 355 5.03 0.81 -17.27
CA GLU A 355 5.89 1.89 -17.72
C GLU A 355 7.13 2.08 -16.83
N MET A 356 7.04 1.83 -15.51
CA MET A 356 8.22 1.76 -14.64
C MET A 356 9.20 0.71 -15.16
N LYS A 357 8.74 -0.50 -15.44
CA LYS A 357 9.57 -1.57 -16.00
C LYS A 357 10.14 -1.23 -17.37
N LYS A 358 9.34 -0.72 -18.30
CA LYS A 358 9.79 -0.29 -19.63
C LYS A 358 10.82 0.84 -19.57
N THR A 359 10.75 1.70 -18.56
CA THR A 359 11.71 2.79 -18.37
C THR A 359 13.06 2.26 -17.91
N GLY A 360 13.12 1.07 -17.30
CA GLY A 360 14.35 0.42 -16.81
C GLY A 360 14.38 0.22 -15.29
N PHE A 361 13.29 0.52 -14.58
CA PHE A 361 13.17 0.25 -13.16
C PHE A 361 12.71 -1.20 -12.92
N ASN A 362 13.29 -1.86 -11.94
CA ASN A 362 12.87 -3.19 -11.48
C ASN A 362 12.27 -3.16 -10.07
N MET A 363 12.24 -1.96 -9.45
CA MET A 363 11.74 -1.75 -8.11
C MET A 363 10.97 -0.43 -8.02
N VAL A 364 9.96 -0.38 -7.16
CA VAL A 364 9.24 0.82 -6.76
C VAL A 364 9.26 0.97 -5.24
N ARG A 365 9.58 2.14 -4.73
CA ARG A 365 9.37 2.49 -3.32
C ARG A 365 8.03 3.23 -3.20
N LYS A 366 7.04 2.56 -2.60
CA LYS A 366 5.74 3.17 -2.31
C LYS A 366 5.86 4.06 -1.10
N HIS A 367 5.79 5.36 -1.37
CA HIS A 367 6.15 6.37 -0.40
C HIS A 367 4.92 6.87 0.37
N LEU A 368 4.94 6.55 1.69
CA LEU A 368 4.05 7.02 2.76
C LEU A 368 2.55 6.78 2.51
N LYS A 369 2.20 5.76 1.72
CA LYS A 369 0.82 5.40 1.39
C LYS A 369 0.65 3.88 1.37
N ILE A 370 -0.53 3.38 1.80
CA ILE A 370 -0.95 2.01 1.58
C ILE A 370 -1.92 2.01 0.40
N GLU A 371 -1.54 1.34 -0.69
CA GLU A 371 -2.36 1.22 -1.88
C GLU A 371 -3.52 0.23 -1.70
N PRO A 372 -4.55 0.24 -2.57
CA PRO A 372 -5.48 -0.88 -2.68
C PRO A 372 -4.71 -2.18 -2.94
N GLN A 373 -5.16 -3.30 -2.35
CA GLN A 373 -4.45 -4.59 -2.46
C GLN A 373 -4.25 -5.04 -3.92
N ARG A 374 -5.11 -4.59 -4.85
CA ARG A 374 -4.95 -4.84 -6.28
C ARG A 374 -3.68 -4.24 -6.87
N TRP A 375 -3.20 -3.09 -6.38
CA TRP A 375 -1.92 -2.53 -6.83
C TRP A 375 -0.75 -3.47 -6.51
N TYR A 376 -0.69 -4.03 -5.30
CA TYR A 376 0.34 -5.01 -4.93
C TYR A 376 0.20 -6.30 -5.74
N TYR A 377 -1.02 -6.76 -5.97
CA TYR A 377 -1.29 -7.89 -6.86
C TYR A 377 -0.72 -7.65 -8.27
N HIS A 378 -0.86 -6.44 -8.80
CA HIS A 378 -0.27 -6.11 -10.09
C HIS A 378 1.25 -6.07 -10.03
N CYS A 379 1.86 -5.62 -8.95
CA CYS A 379 3.31 -5.73 -8.73
C CYS A 379 3.77 -7.20 -8.70
N ASP A 380 3.00 -8.05 -8.01
CA ASP A 380 3.30 -9.48 -7.89
C ASP A 380 3.28 -10.20 -9.24
N ARG A 381 2.24 -9.99 -10.06
CA ARG A 381 2.06 -10.67 -11.34
C ARG A 381 2.88 -10.08 -12.49
N LEU A 382 3.23 -8.80 -12.41
CA LEU A 382 4.04 -8.11 -13.42
C LEU A 382 5.53 -8.12 -13.11
N GLY A 383 5.92 -8.57 -11.92
CA GLY A 383 7.32 -8.72 -11.53
C GLY A 383 8.03 -7.39 -11.30
N ILE A 384 7.53 -6.55 -10.39
CA ILE A 384 8.26 -5.38 -9.89
C ILE A 384 8.45 -5.51 -8.39
N VAL A 385 9.67 -5.28 -7.91
CA VAL A 385 9.97 -5.31 -6.47
C VAL A 385 9.36 -4.10 -5.78
N VAL A 386 8.83 -4.27 -4.57
CA VAL A 386 8.23 -3.20 -3.78
C VAL A 386 9.01 -2.98 -2.49
N TRP A 387 9.40 -1.73 -2.21
CA TRP A 387 9.72 -1.26 -0.86
C TRP A 387 8.52 -0.48 -0.34
N GLN A 388 8.01 -0.89 0.81
CA GLN A 388 6.80 -0.31 1.39
C GLN A 388 7.15 0.56 2.60
N ASP A 389 6.88 1.85 2.49
CA ASP A 389 7.00 2.77 3.61
C ASP A 389 5.81 2.62 4.55
N MET A 390 6.07 2.67 5.87
CA MET A 390 5.02 2.88 6.86
C MET A 390 4.52 4.31 6.76
N VAL A 391 3.21 4.50 6.91
CA VAL A 391 2.62 5.85 6.81
C VAL A 391 3.04 6.66 8.02
N ASN A 392 3.77 7.73 7.79
CA ASN A 392 4.18 8.63 8.86
C ASN A 392 3.01 9.49 9.35
N GLY A 393 3.19 10.04 10.53
CA GLY A 393 2.23 10.94 11.17
C GLY A 393 2.93 11.66 12.32
N GLY A 394 2.16 12.37 13.10
CA GLY A 394 2.66 13.17 14.21
C GLY A 394 2.16 14.60 14.12
N SER A 395 2.49 15.40 15.14
CA SER A 395 2.13 16.81 15.18
C SER A 395 2.87 17.62 14.10
N TYR A 396 2.83 18.92 14.18
CA TYR A 396 3.49 19.82 13.23
C TYR A 396 4.99 19.53 13.08
N TYR A 397 5.45 19.27 11.84
CA TYR A 397 6.86 19.06 11.54
C TYR A 397 7.65 20.37 11.61
N LYS A 398 8.72 20.38 12.37
CA LYS A 398 9.67 21.51 12.43
C LYS A 398 10.57 21.47 11.19
N HIS A 399 10.08 21.96 10.06
CA HIS A 399 10.75 21.85 8.74
C HIS A 399 12.23 22.26 8.77
N TRP A 400 12.55 23.37 9.42
CA TRP A 400 13.94 23.82 9.51
C TRP A 400 14.85 22.77 10.14
N PHE A 401 14.33 22.01 11.13
CA PHE A 401 15.10 20.98 11.83
C PHE A 401 15.16 19.67 11.04
N VAL A 402 14.04 19.13 10.62
CA VAL A 402 13.99 17.82 9.93
C VAL A 402 14.53 17.89 8.49
N THR A 403 14.63 19.07 7.89
CA THR A 403 15.19 19.26 6.55
C THR A 403 16.62 19.83 6.63
N TYR A 404 16.77 21.09 7.04
CA TYR A 404 18.07 21.74 7.01
C TYR A 404 18.98 21.30 8.16
N GLY A 405 18.46 21.20 9.38
CA GLY A 405 19.20 20.71 10.53
C GLY A 405 19.67 19.27 10.35
N ALA A 406 18.77 18.40 9.85
CA ALA A 406 19.09 17.01 9.58
C ALA A 406 20.17 16.85 8.50
N THR A 407 20.09 17.61 7.41
CA THR A 407 21.11 17.63 6.35
C THR A 407 22.46 18.05 6.91
N LEU A 408 22.51 19.10 7.72
CA LEU A 408 23.73 19.59 8.36
C LEU A 408 24.32 18.54 9.32
N LEU A 409 23.49 17.94 10.19
CA LEU A 409 23.92 16.91 11.14
C LEU A 409 24.45 15.66 10.38
N SER A 410 23.77 15.25 9.33
CA SER A 410 24.22 14.14 8.48
C SER A 410 25.56 14.44 7.79
N TRP A 411 25.73 15.68 7.32
CA TRP A 411 26.99 16.13 6.70
C TRP A 411 28.14 16.19 7.71
N LEU A 412 27.88 16.69 8.91
CA LEU A 412 28.84 16.75 10.04
C LEU A 412 29.08 15.37 10.70
N ARG A 413 28.33 14.34 10.30
CA ARG A 413 28.37 12.98 10.90
C ARG A 413 28.05 12.97 12.41
N ILE A 414 27.16 13.85 12.83
CA ILE A 414 26.70 13.89 14.23
C ILE A 414 25.50 12.96 14.35
N PRO A 415 25.62 11.80 15.04
CA PRO A 415 24.49 10.90 15.24
C PRO A 415 23.49 11.54 16.20
N MET A 416 22.24 11.58 15.81
CA MET A 416 21.16 12.03 16.69
C MET A 416 20.27 10.84 17.07
N ARG A 417 20.21 10.55 18.37
CA ARG A 417 19.30 9.53 18.89
C ARG A 417 17.86 10.01 18.89
N ASP A 418 16.94 9.12 18.54
CA ASP A 418 15.50 9.40 18.46
C ASP A 418 14.75 9.19 19.79
N VAL A 419 15.47 9.41 20.90
CA VAL A 419 14.91 9.33 22.27
C VAL A 419 14.08 10.56 22.66
N TYR A 420 14.09 11.61 21.84
CA TYR A 420 13.36 12.86 22.07
C TYR A 420 12.18 13.00 21.08
N PRO A 421 11.04 12.33 21.32
CA PRO A 421 9.91 12.28 20.35
C PRO A 421 9.37 13.68 19.97
N ARG A 422 9.51 14.67 20.85
CA ARG A 422 9.07 16.05 20.60
C ARG A 422 9.86 16.74 19.48
N LEU A 423 11.16 16.44 19.33
CA LEU A 423 11.98 17.04 18.27
C LEU A 423 11.56 16.54 16.89
N LEU A 424 11.13 15.27 16.82
CA LEU A 424 10.68 14.59 15.61
C LEU A 424 9.14 14.52 15.50
N SER A 425 8.43 15.44 16.21
CA SER A 425 6.97 15.66 16.11
C SER A 425 6.11 14.44 16.50
N ARG A 426 6.59 13.59 17.42
CA ARG A 426 5.89 12.38 17.88
C ARG A 426 5.66 12.35 19.40
N GLU A 427 5.46 13.50 20.01
CA GLU A 427 5.26 13.65 21.47
C GLU A 427 3.99 12.97 21.98
N ALA A 428 2.89 12.96 21.19
CA ALA A 428 1.63 12.37 21.58
C ALA A 428 1.75 10.84 21.76
N LYS A 429 1.53 10.34 22.98
CA LYS A 429 1.54 8.88 23.27
C LYS A 429 0.51 8.14 22.43
N ALA A 430 -0.68 8.71 22.25
CA ALA A 430 -1.74 8.14 21.42
C ALA A 430 -1.25 7.95 19.97
N GLY A 431 -0.57 8.94 19.38
CA GLY A 431 -0.02 8.85 18.03
C GLY A 431 1.09 7.80 17.90
N ARG A 432 1.92 7.58 18.95
CA ARG A 432 2.90 6.49 18.94
C ARG A 432 2.22 5.10 18.98
N LEU A 433 1.20 4.93 19.80
CA LEU A 433 0.44 3.67 19.89
C LEU A 433 -0.33 3.37 18.60
N GLU A 434 -0.89 4.42 17.98
CA GLU A 434 -1.56 4.31 16.67
C GLU A 434 -0.57 3.86 15.59
N PHE A 435 0.58 4.51 15.46
CA PHE A 435 1.62 4.12 14.52
C PHE A 435 2.05 2.65 14.70
N ILE A 436 2.29 2.21 15.95
CA ILE A 436 2.66 0.81 16.22
C ILE A 436 1.56 -0.16 15.80
N ARG A 437 0.30 0.19 16.04
CA ARG A 437 -0.85 -0.62 15.62
C ARG A 437 -0.90 -0.71 14.10
N GLU A 438 -0.88 0.44 13.41
CA GLU A 438 -0.98 0.51 11.95
C GLU A 438 0.21 -0.17 11.26
N MET A 439 1.43 0.01 11.76
CA MET A 439 2.61 -0.71 11.27
C MET A 439 2.43 -2.23 11.35
N LYS A 440 1.92 -2.76 12.47
CA LYS A 440 1.65 -4.19 12.63
C LYS A 440 0.55 -4.69 11.70
N GLU A 441 -0.50 -3.90 11.52
CA GLU A 441 -1.63 -4.22 10.64
C GLU A 441 -1.22 -4.14 9.17
N THR A 442 -0.38 -3.17 8.78
CA THR A 442 0.21 -3.07 7.43
C THR A 442 1.01 -4.32 7.07
N ILE A 443 1.89 -4.76 7.98
CA ILE A 443 2.69 -5.98 7.76
C ILE A 443 1.79 -7.22 7.65
N ARG A 444 0.73 -7.31 8.45
CA ARG A 444 -0.23 -8.42 8.34
C ARG A 444 -0.99 -8.40 7.04
N LEU A 445 -1.48 -7.22 6.63
CA LEU A 445 -2.24 -7.03 5.41
C LEU A 445 -1.43 -7.39 4.17
N LEU A 446 -0.20 -6.90 4.10
CA LEU A 446 0.63 -6.96 2.90
C LEU A 446 1.67 -8.10 2.91
N GLY A 447 1.87 -8.76 4.04
CA GLY A 447 2.94 -9.74 4.24
C GLY A 447 2.91 -10.96 3.32
N ASN A 448 1.78 -11.27 2.67
CA ASN A 448 1.70 -12.35 1.69
C ASN A 448 2.09 -11.94 0.28
N HIS A 449 2.18 -10.63 -0.03
CA HIS A 449 2.55 -10.17 -1.38
C HIS A 449 4.02 -10.49 -1.70
N PRO A 450 4.28 -11.31 -2.74
CA PRO A 450 5.65 -11.73 -3.06
C PRO A 450 6.56 -10.59 -3.49
N SER A 451 6.02 -9.56 -4.13
CA SER A 451 6.79 -8.40 -4.63
C SER A 451 7.43 -7.57 -3.51
N ILE A 452 6.88 -7.59 -2.30
CA ILE A 452 7.43 -6.80 -1.18
C ILE A 452 8.76 -7.40 -0.73
N ALA A 453 9.84 -6.63 -0.89
CA ALA A 453 11.19 -6.99 -0.49
C ALA A 453 11.60 -6.33 0.83
N ALA A 454 11.15 -5.10 1.08
CA ALA A 454 11.58 -4.33 2.23
C ALA A 454 10.45 -3.51 2.87
N TRP A 455 10.52 -3.39 4.19
CA TRP A 455 9.73 -2.47 4.99
C TRP A 455 10.59 -1.25 5.34
N VAL A 456 10.11 -0.05 4.99
CA VAL A 456 10.73 1.22 5.37
C VAL A 456 9.95 1.80 6.54
N ILE A 457 10.57 1.84 7.73
CA ILE A 457 9.84 2.18 8.97
C ILE A 457 9.67 3.69 9.10
N PHE A 458 10.76 4.45 8.96
CA PHE A 458 10.72 5.91 9.03
C PHE A 458 11.41 6.54 7.83
N ASN A 459 10.92 7.69 7.41
CA ASN A 459 11.50 8.52 6.37
C ASN A 459 11.90 9.89 6.94
N GLU A 460 13.16 10.29 6.72
CA GLU A 460 13.68 11.65 7.00
C GLU A 460 13.39 12.17 8.42
N GLY A 461 13.23 11.27 9.38
CA GLY A 461 12.93 11.62 10.76
C GLY A 461 11.51 12.13 11.02
N TRP A 462 10.63 12.08 10.01
CA TRP A 462 9.25 12.57 10.15
C TRP A 462 8.43 11.66 11.06
N GLY A 463 8.25 12.11 12.31
CA GLY A 463 7.56 11.35 13.34
C GLY A 463 8.32 10.11 13.81
N GLN A 464 9.64 10.08 13.65
CA GLN A 464 10.52 8.98 14.09
C GLN A 464 10.61 8.92 15.61
N PHE A 465 10.61 7.70 16.15
CA PHE A 465 10.78 7.44 17.59
C PHE A 465 11.15 5.99 17.83
N GLN A 466 11.99 5.72 18.83
CA GLN A 466 12.34 4.37 19.30
C GLN A 466 12.58 3.38 18.14
N THR A 467 13.35 3.80 17.14
CA THR A 467 13.55 3.06 15.88
C THR A 467 14.04 1.63 16.08
N GLU A 468 14.93 1.38 17.05
CA GLU A 468 15.41 0.04 17.38
C GLU A 468 14.27 -0.89 17.85
N ASP A 469 13.34 -0.36 18.67
CA ASP A 469 12.18 -1.13 19.13
C ASP A 469 11.23 -1.45 17.98
N MET A 470 11.00 -0.48 17.09
CA MET A 470 10.17 -0.66 15.90
C MET A 470 10.79 -1.70 14.97
N THR A 471 12.10 -1.63 14.74
CA THR A 471 12.85 -2.62 13.95
C THR A 471 12.70 -4.04 14.53
N ARG A 472 12.83 -4.19 15.85
CA ARG A 472 12.62 -5.48 16.53
C ARG A 472 11.20 -6.01 16.37
N ILE A 473 10.19 -5.14 16.42
CA ILE A 473 8.78 -5.53 16.20
C ILE A 473 8.59 -6.01 14.76
N VAL A 474 9.07 -5.26 13.76
CA VAL A 474 8.96 -5.63 12.34
C VAL A 474 9.65 -6.97 12.09
N ARG A 475 10.88 -7.16 12.56
CA ARG A 475 11.64 -8.41 12.40
C ARG A 475 10.93 -9.63 12.99
N ARG A 476 10.22 -9.47 14.11
CA ARG A 476 9.42 -10.57 14.72
C ARG A 476 8.17 -10.90 13.91
N LEU A 477 7.56 -9.90 13.29
CA LEU A 477 6.33 -10.08 12.50
C LEU A 477 6.62 -10.66 11.12
N ASP A 478 7.71 -10.22 10.51
CA ASP A 478 8.14 -10.66 9.18
C ASP A 478 9.68 -10.81 9.12
N PRO A 479 10.20 -11.99 9.48
CA PRO A 479 11.63 -12.25 9.44
C PRO A 479 12.19 -12.43 8.03
N ASN A 480 11.32 -12.55 7.00
CA ASN A 480 11.69 -12.90 5.63
C ASN A 480 11.84 -11.69 4.71
N ARG A 481 11.67 -10.47 5.23
CA ARG A 481 11.87 -9.24 4.46
C ARG A 481 12.94 -8.37 5.07
N LEU A 482 13.53 -7.56 4.21
CA LEU A 482 14.55 -6.60 4.60
C LEU A 482 13.91 -5.39 5.30
N ILE A 483 14.70 -4.65 6.06
CA ILE A 483 14.22 -3.50 6.85
C ILE A 483 15.12 -2.31 6.63
N ASP A 484 14.57 -1.22 6.08
CA ASP A 484 15.13 0.12 6.17
C ASP A 484 14.53 0.81 7.40
N GLN A 485 15.30 0.89 8.47
CA GLN A 485 14.78 1.41 9.73
C GLN A 485 14.53 2.93 9.71
N ALA A 486 15.38 3.69 8.99
CA ALA A 486 15.35 5.14 8.91
C ALA A 486 15.97 5.59 7.60
N SER A 487 15.13 5.82 6.59
CA SER A 487 15.56 6.23 5.27
C SER A 487 16.02 7.68 5.28
N GLY A 488 17.25 7.92 4.87
CA GLY A 488 17.86 9.24 4.69
C GLY A 488 18.53 9.82 5.94
N TRP A 489 17.77 10.19 6.96
CA TRP A 489 18.26 10.89 8.13
C TRP A 489 18.08 10.09 9.43
N PHE A 490 18.81 10.49 10.47
CA PHE A 490 18.65 9.97 11.84
C PHE A 490 18.77 8.46 11.97
N ASP A 491 19.67 7.85 11.16
CA ASP A 491 20.00 6.44 11.25
C ASP A 491 20.43 6.07 12.68
N GLN A 492 19.87 4.98 13.22
CA GLN A 492 20.17 4.47 14.56
C GLN A 492 21.10 3.23 14.53
N GLY A 493 21.69 2.93 13.37
CA GLY A 493 22.68 1.86 13.19
C GLY A 493 22.13 0.45 13.09
N GLY A 494 20.81 0.28 12.99
CA GLY A 494 20.15 -1.03 12.86
C GLY A 494 19.50 -1.25 11.49
N GLY A 495 18.63 -2.27 11.39
CA GLY A 495 18.03 -2.67 10.12
C GLY A 495 19.01 -3.39 9.21
N ASP A 496 18.68 -3.47 7.93
CA ASP A 496 19.45 -4.19 6.91
C ASP A 496 20.18 -3.24 5.97
N PHE A 497 19.86 -1.94 6.01
CA PHE A 497 20.39 -0.95 5.07
C PHE A 497 21.10 0.21 5.77
N SER A 498 22.22 0.62 5.18
CA SER A 498 22.85 1.93 5.38
C SER A 498 22.28 2.85 4.30
N SER A 499 21.27 3.63 4.68
CA SER A 499 20.36 4.34 3.78
C SER A 499 20.71 5.83 3.68
N LEU A 500 20.85 6.35 2.45
CA LEU A 500 21.24 7.74 2.20
C LEU A 500 20.27 8.44 1.24
N HIS A 501 19.94 9.71 1.52
CA HIS A 501 19.33 10.65 0.57
C HIS A 501 20.40 11.61 0.05
N ASN A 502 20.46 11.81 -1.28
CA ASN A 502 21.43 12.71 -1.90
C ASN A 502 20.89 13.44 -3.13
N TYR A 503 20.36 14.62 -2.91
CA TYR A 503 19.82 15.47 -3.96
C TYR A 503 20.83 16.49 -4.51
N PHE A 504 21.78 16.95 -3.70
CA PHE A 504 22.58 18.14 -3.98
C PHE A 504 24.04 17.85 -4.34
N PHE A 505 24.62 16.79 -3.75
CA PHE A 505 26.05 16.54 -3.84
C PHE A 505 26.39 15.44 -4.87
N LYS A 506 27.67 15.31 -5.22
CA LYS A 506 28.16 14.13 -5.95
C LYS A 506 27.70 12.86 -5.21
N LEU A 507 27.22 11.89 -5.95
CA LEU A 507 26.77 10.63 -5.35
C LEU A 507 27.94 9.91 -4.68
N PHE A 508 27.69 9.38 -3.51
CA PHE A 508 28.63 8.59 -2.73
C PHE A 508 27.87 7.56 -1.90
N ILE A 509 28.56 6.54 -1.45
CA ILE A 509 28.06 5.55 -0.49
C ILE A 509 29.03 5.42 0.68
N ARG A 510 28.57 4.76 1.72
CA ARG A 510 29.37 4.40 2.90
C ARG A 510 29.24 2.89 3.10
N PRO A 511 30.06 2.08 2.41
CA PRO A 511 29.97 0.63 2.56
C PRO A 511 30.24 0.21 4.00
N GLU A 512 29.41 -0.69 4.47
CA GLU A 512 29.49 -1.31 5.80
C GLU A 512 29.51 -2.82 5.65
N ARG A 513 30.00 -3.53 6.67
CA ARG A 513 30.06 -5.00 6.64
C ARG A 513 28.72 -5.66 7.03
N GLU A 514 27.91 -4.97 7.83
CA GLU A 514 26.70 -5.54 8.44
C GLU A 514 25.41 -5.10 7.76
N ARG A 515 25.47 -4.05 6.93
CA ARG A 515 24.32 -3.49 6.23
C ARG A 515 24.65 -3.20 4.77
N ALA A 516 23.69 -3.43 3.88
CA ALA A 516 23.84 -3.08 2.47
C ALA A 516 23.71 -1.57 2.26
N SER A 517 24.61 -0.99 1.45
CA SER A 517 24.56 0.44 1.12
C SER A 517 23.48 0.71 0.08
N VAL A 518 22.60 1.70 0.35
CA VAL A 518 21.53 2.08 -0.55
C VAL A 518 21.42 3.61 -0.67
N LEU A 519 21.13 4.09 -1.88
CA LEU A 519 20.69 5.45 -2.14
C LEU A 519 19.15 5.45 -2.17
N SER A 520 18.54 5.60 -1.01
CA SER A 520 17.10 5.47 -0.86
C SER A 520 16.29 6.65 -1.43
N GLU A 521 16.95 7.77 -1.75
CA GLU A 521 16.42 8.83 -2.61
C GLU A 521 17.56 9.62 -3.26
N PHE A 522 17.41 9.93 -4.56
CA PHE A 522 18.33 10.80 -5.29
C PHE A 522 17.66 11.43 -6.52
N GLY A 523 18.27 12.45 -7.11
CA GLY A 523 17.79 13.11 -8.32
C GLY A 523 16.87 14.29 -8.02
N GLY A 524 15.59 14.19 -8.33
CA GLY A 524 14.60 15.21 -8.00
C GLY A 524 14.68 16.49 -8.87
N TYR A 525 15.24 16.39 -10.07
CA TYR A 525 15.31 17.52 -11.00
C TYR A 525 13.95 17.85 -11.56
N SER A 526 13.58 19.14 -11.52
CA SER A 526 12.29 19.64 -11.93
C SER A 526 12.31 20.18 -13.36
N TYR A 527 11.35 19.73 -14.14
CA TYR A 527 11.04 20.31 -15.44
C TYR A 527 9.53 20.44 -15.63
N ARG A 528 9.09 21.65 -15.94
CA ARG A 528 7.69 21.96 -16.20
C ARG A 528 7.35 21.66 -17.66
N GLU A 529 6.54 20.62 -17.89
CA GLU A 529 5.99 20.33 -19.21
C GLU A 529 4.79 21.24 -19.50
N PRO A 530 4.84 22.11 -20.52
CA PRO A 530 3.75 23.03 -20.82
C PRO A 530 2.42 22.31 -21.08
N GLY A 531 1.36 22.76 -20.40
CA GLY A 531 0.01 22.18 -20.54
C GLY A 531 -0.29 20.99 -19.60
N HIS A 532 0.71 20.40 -18.94
CA HIS A 532 0.60 19.19 -18.12
C HIS A 532 0.91 19.42 -16.63
N CYS A 533 0.87 20.67 -16.14
CA CYS A 533 1.11 21.02 -14.74
C CYS A 533 -0.17 21.44 -14.05
N ALA A 534 -0.39 20.94 -12.83
CA ALA A 534 -1.56 21.25 -12.00
C ALA A 534 -1.48 22.64 -11.35
N LYS A 535 -0.26 23.11 -11.03
CA LYS A 535 0.00 24.36 -10.31
C LYS A 535 0.95 25.27 -11.10
N GLU A 536 0.89 26.57 -10.85
CA GLU A 536 1.83 27.52 -11.46
C GLU A 536 3.16 27.57 -10.73
N LYS A 537 3.12 27.48 -9.40
CA LYS A 537 4.30 27.43 -8.58
C LYS A 537 4.99 26.08 -8.72
N LEU A 538 6.31 26.08 -8.78
CA LEU A 538 7.13 24.89 -8.92
C LEU A 538 7.94 24.65 -7.65
N TYR A 539 8.08 23.36 -7.30
CA TYR A 539 8.97 22.88 -6.28
C TYR A 539 9.90 21.79 -6.84
N GLY A 540 11.15 21.73 -6.35
CA GLY A 540 12.12 20.66 -6.65
C GLY A 540 13.56 21.08 -6.42
N TYR A 541 14.48 20.13 -6.57
CA TYR A 541 15.88 20.26 -6.16
C TYR A 541 16.83 20.82 -7.24
N GLY A 542 16.33 21.16 -8.40
CA GLY A 542 17.07 21.78 -9.50
C GLY A 542 16.18 21.96 -10.71
N ILE A 543 16.02 23.20 -11.18
CA ILE A 543 15.15 23.51 -12.29
C ILE A 543 15.90 23.29 -13.60
N CYS A 544 15.34 22.47 -14.49
CA CYS A 544 15.83 22.22 -15.83
C CYS A 544 15.16 23.18 -16.83
N LYS A 545 15.94 23.62 -17.82
CA LYS A 545 15.48 24.58 -18.84
C LYS A 545 14.50 23.96 -19.84
N ASN A 546 14.67 22.69 -20.15
CA ASN A 546 13.86 21.93 -21.11
C ASN A 546 14.02 20.42 -20.84
N LYS A 547 13.24 19.59 -21.56
CA LYS A 547 13.28 18.12 -21.45
C LYS A 547 14.68 17.55 -21.68
N LYS A 548 15.44 18.07 -22.66
CA LYS A 548 16.81 17.60 -22.93
C LYS A 548 17.78 17.86 -21.77
N ASP A 549 17.64 19.01 -21.08
CA ASP A 549 18.43 19.31 -19.87
C ASP A 549 18.08 18.36 -18.72
N LEU A 550 16.79 18.06 -18.53
CA LEU A 550 16.33 17.08 -17.55
C LEU A 550 16.95 15.70 -17.83
N GLU A 551 16.80 15.22 -19.06
CA GLU A 551 17.29 13.91 -19.47
C GLU A 551 18.82 13.80 -19.34
N LYS A 552 19.56 14.83 -19.78
CA LYS A 552 21.02 14.89 -19.61
C LYS A 552 21.41 14.77 -18.13
N ARG A 553 20.80 15.55 -17.24
CA ARG A 553 21.10 15.49 -15.78
C ARG A 553 20.71 14.16 -15.17
N PHE A 554 19.61 13.57 -15.61
CA PHE A 554 19.21 12.23 -15.18
C PHE A 554 20.29 11.20 -15.55
N LEU A 555 20.73 11.18 -16.82
CA LEU A 555 21.75 10.24 -17.31
C LEU A 555 23.11 10.43 -16.61
N GLU A 556 23.51 11.68 -16.33
CA GLU A 556 24.72 11.98 -15.53
C GLU A 556 24.62 11.38 -14.12
N ARG A 557 23.45 11.51 -13.46
CA ARG A 557 23.23 10.90 -12.14
C ARG A 557 23.20 9.39 -12.22
N TRP A 558 22.53 8.84 -13.23
CA TRP A 558 22.48 7.40 -13.45
C TRP A 558 23.87 6.81 -13.71
N SER A 559 24.72 7.50 -14.48
CA SER A 559 26.13 7.12 -14.63
C SER A 559 26.86 7.11 -13.28
N GLY A 560 26.59 8.10 -12.43
CA GLY A 560 27.12 8.13 -11.07
C GLY A 560 26.67 6.92 -10.23
N VAL A 561 25.41 6.51 -10.33
CA VAL A 561 24.88 5.30 -9.69
C VAL A 561 25.62 4.06 -10.17
N ARG A 562 25.73 3.87 -11.51
CA ARG A 562 26.47 2.73 -12.09
C ARG A 562 27.89 2.61 -11.59
N ASN A 563 28.61 3.73 -11.43
CA ASN A 563 29.97 3.76 -10.90
C ASN A 563 30.07 3.35 -9.43
N LEU A 564 28.98 3.43 -8.66
CA LEU A 564 28.95 3.04 -7.25
C LEU A 564 28.56 1.56 -7.04
N ILE A 565 27.93 0.92 -8.03
CA ILE A 565 27.55 -0.50 -7.93
C ILE A 565 28.76 -1.39 -7.62
N PRO A 566 29.89 -1.31 -8.33
CA PRO A 566 31.08 -2.10 -7.99
C PRO A 566 31.68 -1.77 -6.62
N GLN A 567 31.36 -0.60 -6.05
CA GLN A 567 31.84 -0.14 -4.75
C GLN A 567 30.94 -0.58 -3.59
N GLY A 568 29.84 -1.32 -3.85
CA GLY A 568 28.95 -1.84 -2.80
C GLY A 568 27.54 -1.28 -2.80
N LEU A 569 27.18 -0.39 -3.73
CA LEU A 569 25.80 0.08 -3.84
C LEU A 569 24.88 -1.07 -4.27
N SER A 570 23.82 -1.35 -3.50
CA SER A 570 22.90 -2.46 -3.73
C SER A 570 21.51 -2.02 -4.21
N ALA A 571 21.13 -0.77 -3.96
CA ALA A 571 19.89 -0.18 -4.46
C ALA A 571 20.03 1.33 -4.68
N SER A 572 19.24 1.85 -5.62
CA SER A 572 19.07 3.29 -5.82
C SER A 572 17.63 3.63 -6.16
N ILE A 573 17.09 4.74 -5.65
CA ILE A 573 15.71 5.14 -5.85
C ILE A 573 15.66 6.57 -6.35
N TYR A 574 15.24 6.72 -7.61
CA TYR A 574 15.09 8.04 -8.25
C TYR A 574 13.79 8.72 -7.79
N THR A 575 13.84 9.97 -7.43
CA THR A 575 12.71 10.82 -7.06
C THR A 575 12.30 11.68 -8.24
N GLN A 576 11.13 11.41 -8.93
CA GLN A 576 10.11 10.41 -8.60
C GLN A 576 9.41 9.88 -9.87
N TRP A 577 8.38 9.03 -9.73
CA TRP A 577 7.68 8.43 -10.86
C TRP A 577 6.86 9.45 -11.65
N THR A 578 5.97 10.17 -10.98
CA THR A 578 5.14 11.20 -11.61
C THR A 578 5.30 12.54 -10.94
N ASP A 579 5.03 13.60 -11.69
CA ASP A 579 4.75 14.89 -11.07
C ASP A 579 3.57 14.79 -10.10
N VAL A 580 3.61 15.57 -9.03
CA VAL A 580 2.48 15.72 -8.10
C VAL A 580 2.34 17.19 -7.72
N GLU A 581 1.24 17.82 -8.12
CA GLU A 581 0.92 19.24 -7.82
C GLU A 581 2.04 20.24 -8.17
N GLU A 582 2.76 20.82 -7.17
CA GLU A 582 3.88 21.75 -7.36
C GLU A 582 5.19 21.02 -7.67
N GLU A 583 5.29 19.75 -7.31
CA GLU A 583 6.51 18.93 -7.46
C GLU A 583 6.57 18.31 -8.86
N VAL A 584 7.36 18.95 -9.76
CA VAL A 584 7.42 18.60 -11.18
C VAL A 584 8.72 17.87 -11.56
N ASN A 585 9.14 16.91 -10.75
CA ASN A 585 10.35 16.12 -10.88
C ASN A 585 10.10 14.65 -11.30
N GLY A 586 8.89 14.36 -11.75
CA GLY A 586 8.50 13.03 -12.20
C GLY A 586 9.18 12.57 -13.49
N VAL A 587 9.26 11.26 -13.69
CA VAL A 587 9.55 10.61 -14.98
C VAL A 587 8.41 10.86 -15.96
N PHE A 588 7.19 10.86 -15.45
CA PHE A 588 5.97 11.24 -16.17
C PHE A 588 5.36 12.55 -15.64
N THR A 589 4.60 13.22 -16.48
CA THR A 589 3.70 14.30 -16.04
C THR A 589 2.61 13.77 -15.12
N TYR A 590 1.98 14.65 -14.34
CA TYR A 590 0.95 14.26 -13.34
C TYR A 590 -0.24 13.52 -13.97
N ASP A 591 -0.63 13.90 -15.18
CA ASP A 591 -1.70 13.28 -15.98
C ASP A 591 -1.27 12.04 -16.78
N ARG A 592 0.00 11.57 -16.65
CA ARG A 592 0.59 10.44 -17.36
C ARG A 592 0.55 10.53 -18.88
N GLU A 593 0.32 11.73 -19.44
CA GLU A 593 0.25 11.92 -20.88
C GLU A 593 1.64 12.07 -21.53
N VAL A 594 2.62 12.65 -20.82
CA VAL A 594 3.95 12.88 -21.34
C VAL A 594 5.01 12.19 -20.50
N ARG A 595 5.81 11.36 -21.14
CA ARG A 595 7.05 10.82 -20.58
C ARG A 595 8.13 11.89 -20.68
N LYS A 596 8.76 12.25 -19.55
CA LYS A 596 9.81 13.28 -19.48
C LYS A 596 11.22 12.69 -19.53
N ILE A 597 11.39 11.43 -19.10
CA ILE A 597 12.66 10.69 -19.12
C ILE A 597 12.45 9.42 -19.95
N GLU A 598 13.25 9.27 -21.01
CA GLU A 598 13.17 8.11 -21.89
C GLU A 598 13.74 6.84 -21.23
N PRO A 599 13.40 5.64 -21.73
CA PRO A 599 13.95 4.39 -21.22
C PRO A 599 15.48 4.39 -21.23
N PHE A 600 16.07 3.88 -20.16
CA PHE A 600 17.51 3.81 -19.96
C PHE A 600 17.91 2.39 -19.51
N GLN A 601 19.10 1.96 -19.90
CA GLN A 601 19.69 0.68 -19.49
C GLN A 601 20.98 0.88 -18.69
#